data_742f327fc5c9da0f0d0fe4e5489e47bd
#
_entry.id   742f327fc5c9da0f0d0fe4e5489e47bd
#
_cell.length_a   1.000
_cell.length_b   1.000
_cell.length_c   1.000
_cell.angle_alpha   90.00
_cell.angle_beta   90.00
_cell.angle_gamma   90.00
#
_symmetry.space_group_name_H-M   'P 1'
#
loop_
_entity.id
_entity.type
_entity.pdbx_description
1 polymer ?
#
loop_
_entity_poly.entity_id
_entity_poly.type
_entity_poly.pdbx_seq_one_letter_code
_entity_poly.pdbx_strand_id
1 'polypeptide(L)'
;MLQLSKLSPAVPLDGPVIAPLAPWDNYTRGSFLLSVKGAPEVLMPRCSHVLDPSGGPPIPISASIRESITNVQENWSRTGQRVLLLARRIVRDSWLEKETDRNSQEFAEVVEEYNRELLIVGLVGLIDPLKPDIKHTVRLVSVLILL
;
A
#
# COMPACT_ATOMS: atom_id res chain seq x y z
N MET A 1 2.88 3.59 6.12
CA MET A 1 4.06 4.15 5.45
C MET A 1 3.64 4.78 4.14
N LEU A 2 3.97 6.04 3.95
CA LEU A 2 3.74 6.85 2.76
C LEU A 2 5.03 6.92 1.95
N GLN A 3 4.92 6.85 0.64
CA GLN A 3 6.04 7.07 -0.29
C GLN A 3 5.56 7.90 -1.46
N LEU A 4 6.22 9.02 -1.71
CA LEU A 4 6.01 9.87 -2.88
C LEU A 4 7.14 9.62 -3.88
N SER A 5 6.78 9.33 -5.14
CA SER A 5 7.74 9.10 -6.23
C SER A 5 7.41 10.01 -7.40
N LYS A 6 8.42 10.71 -7.91
CA LYS A 6 8.26 11.46 -9.16
C LYS A 6 8.21 10.47 -10.32
N LEU A 7 7.17 10.54 -11.10
CA LEU A 7 7.03 9.71 -12.29
C LEU A 7 7.81 10.35 -13.43
N SER A 8 8.82 9.66 -13.94
CA SER A 8 9.51 10.05 -15.17
C SER A 8 8.81 9.45 -16.39
N PRO A 9 8.76 10.15 -17.52
CA PRO A 9 8.30 9.53 -18.76
C PRO A 9 9.23 8.37 -19.09
N ALA A 10 8.65 7.19 -19.21
CA ALA A 10 9.19 5.94 -19.74
C ALA A 10 10.73 5.84 -19.83
N VAL A 11 11.37 5.38 -18.78
CA VAL A 11 12.60 4.62 -18.93
C VAL A 11 12.16 3.20 -19.28
N PRO A 12 12.63 2.58 -20.38
CA PRO A 12 12.43 1.15 -20.61
C PRO A 12 13.06 0.43 -19.42
N LEU A 13 12.25 -0.13 -18.56
CA LEU A 13 12.71 -0.99 -17.48
C LEU A 13 12.94 -2.35 -18.12
N ASP A 14 14.21 -2.77 -18.26
CA ASP A 14 14.62 -4.15 -18.51
C ASP A 14 14.29 -5.03 -17.28
N GLY A 15 13.08 -4.92 -16.78
CA GLY A 15 12.54 -5.66 -15.65
C GLY A 15 11.14 -6.18 -15.96
N PRO A 16 10.55 -7.04 -15.10
CA PRO A 16 9.17 -7.50 -15.31
C PRO A 16 8.29 -6.28 -15.51
N VAL A 17 7.63 -6.23 -16.66
CA VAL A 17 6.78 -5.13 -17.10
C VAL A 17 5.77 -4.83 -16.00
N ILE A 18 6.05 -3.79 -15.20
CA ILE A 18 4.98 -3.13 -14.46
C ILE A 18 4.03 -2.64 -15.56
N ALA A 19 2.84 -3.18 -15.59
CA ALA A 19 1.83 -2.84 -16.60
C ALA A 19 1.84 -1.32 -16.80
N PRO A 20 1.87 -0.85 -18.05
CA PRO A 20 1.88 0.59 -18.33
C PRO A 20 0.73 1.20 -17.52
N LEU A 21 0.99 2.34 -16.88
CA LEU A 21 -0.05 3.10 -16.19
C LEU A 21 -1.23 3.17 -17.15
N ALA A 22 -2.37 2.68 -16.73
CA ALA A 22 -3.52 2.55 -17.60
C ALA A 22 -3.92 3.94 -18.12
N PRO A 23 -4.51 4.04 -19.33
CA PRO A 23 -4.88 5.31 -19.94
C PRO A 23 -5.72 6.24 -19.03
N TRP A 24 -6.49 5.64 -18.12
CA TRP A 24 -7.33 6.35 -17.14
C TRP A 24 -6.54 6.90 -15.94
N ASP A 25 -5.29 6.52 -15.72
CA ASP A 25 -4.44 7.10 -14.65
C ASP A 25 -4.15 8.59 -14.89
N ASN A 26 -4.53 9.13 -16.04
CA ASN A 26 -4.34 10.55 -16.37
C ASN A 26 -2.94 11.08 -16.06
N TYR A 27 -1.96 10.22 -16.24
CA TYR A 27 -0.57 10.55 -15.98
C TYR A 27 -0.08 11.62 -16.94
N THR A 28 0.45 12.71 -16.40
CA THR A 28 1.08 13.78 -17.17
C THR A 28 2.47 14.06 -16.63
N ARG A 29 3.33 14.66 -17.46
CA ARG A 29 4.65 15.13 -17.03
C ARG A 29 4.49 16.06 -15.81
N GLY A 30 5.29 15.82 -14.76
CA GLY A 30 5.22 16.56 -13.50
C GLY A 30 4.26 16.00 -12.45
N SER A 31 3.59 14.84 -12.71
CA SER A 31 2.81 14.17 -11.70
C SER A 31 3.68 13.35 -10.74
N PHE A 32 3.17 13.16 -9.52
CA PHE A 32 3.76 12.31 -8.51
C PHE A 32 2.86 11.11 -8.24
N LEU A 33 3.46 9.97 -7.94
CA LEU A 33 2.76 8.80 -7.43
C LEU A 33 2.91 8.76 -5.91
N LEU A 34 1.79 8.93 -5.20
CA LEU A 34 1.70 8.66 -3.79
C LEU A 34 1.35 7.20 -3.60
N SER A 35 2.27 6.43 -3.02
CA SER A 35 2.05 5.02 -2.65
C SER A 35 1.90 4.91 -1.15
N VAL A 36 0.85 4.22 -0.71
CA VAL A 36 0.52 4.05 0.71
C VAL A 36 0.35 2.58 1.01
N LYS A 37 0.94 2.13 2.11
CA LYS A 37 0.73 0.78 2.65
C LYS A 37 0.47 0.84 4.15
N GLY A 38 -0.43 0.01 4.61
CA GLY A 38 -0.77 -0.08 6.03
C GLY A 38 -1.85 -1.11 6.31
N ALA A 39 -2.28 -1.16 7.56
CA ALA A 39 -3.37 -2.04 7.98
C ALA A 39 -4.67 -1.68 7.23
N PRO A 40 -5.41 -2.69 6.74
CA PRO A 40 -6.63 -2.45 5.95
C PRO A 40 -7.66 -1.60 6.69
N GLU A 41 -7.87 -1.81 7.97
CA GLU A 41 -8.80 -1.07 8.82
C GLU A 41 -8.46 0.42 8.92
N VAL A 42 -7.18 0.78 8.80
CA VAL A 42 -6.70 2.18 8.85
C VAL A 42 -6.79 2.86 7.49
N LEU A 43 -6.46 2.13 6.42
CA LEU A 43 -6.39 2.71 5.07
C LEU A 43 -7.72 2.67 4.30
N MET A 44 -8.56 1.67 4.53
CA MET A 44 -9.85 1.52 3.83
C MET A 44 -10.74 2.78 3.89
N PRO A 45 -10.85 3.49 5.03
CA PRO A 45 -11.63 4.73 5.11
C PRO A 45 -11.10 5.86 4.23
N ARG A 46 -9.81 5.82 3.88
CA ARG A 46 -9.13 6.81 3.04
C ARG A 46 -9.21 6.49 1.54
N CYS A 47 -9.79 5.33 1.18
CA CYS A 47 -9.89 4.85 -0.19
C CYS A 47 -11.28 5.12 -0.76
N SER A 48 -11.33 5.55 -2.02
CA SER A 48 -12.56 5.82 -2.76
C SER A 48 -12.82 4.81 -3.87
N HIS A 49 -11.78 4.24 -4.44
CA HIS A 49 -11.85 3.33 -5.58
C HIS A 49 -10.96 2.10 -5.39
N VAL A 50 -11.27 1.05 -6.11
CA VAL A 50 -10.45 -0.16 -6.25
C VAL A 50 -10.06 -0.34 -7.72
N LEU A 51 -8.86 -0.85 -7.95
CA LEU A 51 -8.39 -1.20 -9.29
C LEU A 51 -9.27 -2.30 -9.88
N ASP A 52 -9.72 -2.11 -11.11
CA ASP A 52 -10.46 -3.14 -11.84
C ASP A 52 -9.50 -4.28 -12.25
N PRO A 53 -9.73 -5.53 -11.79
CA PRO A 53 -8.90 -6.67 -12.16
C PRO A 53 -8.88 -6.96 -13.66
N SER A 54 -9.90 -6.52 -14.40
CA SER A 54 -9.97 -6.67 -15.87
C SER A 54 -9.18 -5.62 -16.64
N GLY A 55 -8.53 -4.66 -15.93
CA GLY A 55 -7.77 -3.57 -16.54
C GLY A 55 -8.63 -2.39 -17.02
N GLY A 56 -9.89 -2.37 -16.63
CA GLY A 56 -10.80 -1.25 -16.86
C GLY A 56 -10.55 -0.05 -15.94
N PRO A 57 -11.41 0.97 -16.00
CA PRO A 57 -11.33 2.14 -15.14
C PRO A 57 -11.56 1.74 -13.66
N PRO A 58 -11.02 2.51 -12.71
CA PRO A 58 -11.23 2.27 -11.29
C PRO A 58 -12.71 2.16 -10.92
N ILE A 59 -13.04 1.21 -10.07
CA ILE A 59 -14.40 0.94 -9.62
C ILE A 59 -14.62 1.64 -8.26
N PRO A 60 -15.67 2.45 -8.08
CA PRO A 60 -16.00 3.03 -6.78
C PRO A 60 -16.23 1.94 -5.72
N ILE A 61 -15.72 2.16 -4.50
CA ILE A 61 -15.86 1.19 -3.42
C ILE A 61 -17.30 1.19 -2.91
N SER A 62 -18.06 0.14 -3.27
CA SER A 62 -19.38 -0.14 -2.71
C SER A 62 -19.29 -0.84 -1.35
N ALA A 63 -20.42 -0.97 -0.65
CA ALA A 63 -20.50 -1.74 0.59
C ALA A 63 -20.10 -3.21 0.36
N SER A 64 -20.50 -3.82 -0.75
CA SER A 64 -20.15 -5.21 -1.10
C SER A 64 -18.65 -5.40 -1.37
N ILE A 65 -18.00 -4.44 -2.04
CA ILE A 65 -16.55 -4.48 -2.26
C ILE A 65 -15.82 -4.35 -0.92
N ARG A 66 -16.27 -3.44 -0.05
CA ARG A 66 -15.69 -3.27 1.28
C ARG A 66 -15.78 -4.56 2.10
N GLU A 67 -16.94 -5.19 2.11
CA GLU A 67 -17.18 -6.45 2.78
C GLU A 67 -16.29 -7.57 2.22
N SER A 68 -16.17 -7.67 0.90
CA SER A 68 -15.30 -8.65 0.26
C SER A 68 -13.84 -8.50 0.67
N ILE A 69 -13.34 -7.27 0.71
CA ILE A 69 -11.96 -6.98 1.16
C ILE A 69 -11.78 -7.35 2.63
N THR A 70 -12.75 -7.02 3.48
CA THR A 70 -12.73 -7.37 4.91
C THR A 70 -12.72 -8.89 5.11
N ASN A 71 -13.56 -9.61 4.38
CA ASN A 71 -13.60 -11.08 4.44
C ASN A 71 -12.26 -11.72 4.04
N VAL A 72 -11.60 -11.22 3.00
CA VAL A 72 -10.27 -11.68 2.60
C VAL A 72 -9.24 -11.40 3.69
N GLN A 73 -9.25 -10.18 4.24
CA GLN A 73 -8.37 -9.81 5.35
C GLN A 73 -8.53 -10.74 6.56
N GLU A 74 -9.78 -10.98 6.98
CA GLU A 74 -10.08 -11.84 8.12
C GLU A 74 -9.62 -13.29 7.88
N ASN A 75 -9.90 -13.84 6.70
CA ASN A 75 -9.49 -15.19 6.35
C ASN A 75 -7.96 -15.36 6.39
N TRP A 76 -7.23 -14.40 5.83
CA TRP A 76 -5.77 -14.44 5.86
C TRP A 76 -5.22 -14.24 7.27
N SER A 77 -5.83 -13.36 8.06
CA SER A 77 -5.43 -13.13 9.46
C SER A 77 -5.67 -14.38 10.32
N ARG A 78 -6.77 -15.11 10.10
CA ARG A 78 -7.05 -16.38 10.80
C ARG A 78 -6.01 -17.47 10.47
N THR A 79 -5.37 -17.42 9.32
CA THR A 79 -4.27 -18.31 8.93
C THR A 79 -2.89 -17.79 9.38
N GLY A 80 -2.85 -16.78 10.25
CA GLY A 80 -1.62 -16.25 10.82
C GLY A 80 -0.86 -15.29 9.90
N GLN A 81 -1.49 -14.78 8.85
CA GLN A 81 -0.88 -13.82 7.95
C GLN A 81 -1.08 -12.39 8.46
N ARG A 82 -0.03 -11.58 8.37
CA ARG A 82 -0.14 -10.12 8.52
C ARG A 82 -0.61 -9.54 7.20
N VAL A 83 -1.79 -8.95 7.19
CA VAL A 83 -2.38 -8.39 5.97
C VAL A 83 -2.06 -6.90 5.86
N LEU A 84 -1.57 -6.48 4.71
CA LEU A 84 -1.37 -5.08 4.35
C LEU A 84 -2.24 -4.73 3.14
N LEU A 85 -2.86 -3.56 3.21
CA LEU A 85 -3.53 -2.94 2.08
C LEU A 85 -2.54 -2.02 1.37
N LEU A 86 -2.50 -2.13 0.04
CA LEU A 86 -1.71 -1.28 -0.83
C LEU A 86 -2.67 -0.35 -1.57
N ALA A 87 -2.39 0.94 -1.51
CA ALA A 87 -3.17 1.95 -2.21
C ALA A 87 -2.25 2.99 -2.85
N ARG A 88 -2.79 3.73 -3.82
CA ARG A 88 -2.05 4.78 -4.54
C ARG A 88 -2.94 5.97 -4.88
N ARG A 89 -2.31 7.11 -5.14
CA ARG A 89 -2.94 8.29 -5.74
C ARG A 89 -1.95 9.00 -6.65
N ILE A 90 -2.42 9.49 -7.80
CA ILE A 90 -1.64 10.40 -8.63
C ILE A 90 -1.91 11.82 -8.16
N VAL A 91 -0.86 12.51 -7.78
CA VAL A 91 -0.89 13.88 -7.28
C VAL A 91 -0.28 14.80 -8.32
N ARG A 92 -0.97 15.90 -8.58
CA ARG A 92 -0.49 17.01 -9.42
C ARG A 92 -0.48 18.25 -8.57
N ASP A 93 0.71 18.66 -8.18
CA ASP A 93 0.87 19.85 -7.38
C ASP A 93 2.16 20.56 -7.77
N SER A 94 2.00 21.80 -8.23
CA SER A 94 3.13 22.64 -8.62
C SER A 94 4.01 23.03 -7.45
N TRP A 95 3.49 23.04 -6.22
CA TRP A 95 4.26 23.27 -5.01
C TRP A 95 5.21 22.11 -4.75
N LEU A 96 4.71 20.88 -4.79
CA LEU A 96 5.52 19.65 -4.64
C LEU A 96 6.60 19.54 -5.74
N GLU A 97 6.37 20.11 -6.91
CA GLU A 97 7.36 20.11 -7.99
C GLU A 97 8.52 21.08 -7.71
N LYS A 98 8.23 22.22 -7.07
CA LYS A 98 9.19 23.30 -6.79
C LYS A 98 9.91 23.11 -5.46
N GLU A 99 9.28 22.39 -4.51
CA GLU A 99 9.86 22.19 -3.19
C GLU A 99 11.14 21.34 -3.27
N THR A 100 12.20 21.86 -2.73
CA THR A 100 13.54 21.24 -2.74
C THR A 100 13.85 20.51 -1.43
N ASP A 101 13.31 20.98 -0.30
CA ASP A 101 13.50 20.32 0.99
C ASP A 101 12.39 19.30 1.31
N ARG A 102 12.58 18.09 0.79
CA ARG A 102 11.64 16.97 0.99
C ARG A 102 11.67 16.36 2.38
N ASN A 103 12.56 16.83 3.25
CA ASN A 103 12.63 16.39 4.65
C ASN A 103 11.98 17.40 5.61
N SER A 104 11.47 18.52 5.09
CA SER A 104 10.76 19.49 5.90
C SER A 104 9.45 18.94 6.46
N GLN A 105 9.04 19.44 7.61
CA GLN A 105 7.74 19.13 8.20
C GLN A 105 6.59 19.61 7.29
N GLU A 106 6.74 20.78 6.68
CA GLU A 106 5.79 21.34 5.74
C GLU A 106 5.55 20.42 4.54
N PHE A 107 6.63 19.85 3.98
CA PHE A 107 6.50 18.85 2.90
C PHE A 107 5.72 17.62 3.36
N ALA A 108 5.98 17.11 4.56
CA ALA A 108 5.28 15.96 5.11
C ALA A 108 3.78 16.24 5.33
N GLU A 109 3.43 17.43 5.81
CA GLU A 109 2.05 17.88 6.01
C GLU A 109 1.29 17.96 4.69
N VAL A 110 1.88 18.59 3.67
CA VAL A 110 1.29 18.70 2.32
C VAL A 110 1.08 17.30 1.70
N VAL A 111 2.05 16.40 1.84
CA VAL A 111 1.92 15.04 1.33
C VAL A 111 0.82 14.28 2.08
N GLU A 112 0.67 14.48 3.40
CA GLU A 112 -0.39 13.83 4.20
C GLU A 112 -1.79 14.32 3.79
N GLU A 113 -1.96 15.56 3.33
CA GLU A 113 -3.25 16.05 2.79
C GLU A 113 -3.73 15.23 1.58
N TYR A 114 -2.81 14.69 0.80
CA TYR A 114 -3.12 13.81 -0.33
C TYR A 114 -3.40 12.36 0.06
N ASN A 115 -3.22 11.99 1.33
CA ASN A 115 -3.48 10.65 1.84
C ASN A 115 -4.98 10.38 2.04
N ARG A 116 -5.76 10.69 1.02
CA ARG A 116 -7.22 10.51 0.92
C ARG A 116 -7.62 10.25 -0.53
N GLU A 117 -8.83 9.76 -0.76
CA GLU A 117 -9.34 9.41 -2.09
C GLU A 117 -8.40 8.45 -2.84
N LEU A 118 -7.83 7.51 -2.09
CA LEU A 118 -6.86 6.57 -2.60
C LEU A 118 -7.52 5.51 -3.47
N LEU A 119 -6.77 5.00 -4.45
CA LEU A 119 -7.11 3.84 -5.24
C LEU A 119 -6.48 2.60 -4.62
N ILE A 120 -7.30 1.64 -4.20
CA ILE A 120 -6.81 0.33 -3.72
C ILE A 120 -6.22 -0.43 -4.90
N VAL A 121 -4.96 -0.85 -4.74
CA VAL A 121 -4.24 -1.71 -5.71
C VAL A 121 -4.40 -3.17 -5.36
N GLY A 122 -4.43 -3.51 -4.06
CA GLY A 122 -4.61 -4.88 -3.61
C GLY A 122 -4.26 -5.09 -2.14
N LEU A 123 -4.33 -6.35 -1.73
CA LEU A 123 -3.91 -6.83 -0.43
C LEU A 123 -2.66 -7.70 -0.56
N VAL A 124 -1.81 -7.67 0.44
CA VAL A 124 -0.64 -8.55 0.56
C VAL A 124 -0.68 -9.24 1.92
N GLY A 125 -0.67 -10.58 1.90
CA GLY A 125 -0.51 -11.40 3.10
C GLY A 125 0.97 -11.72 3.32
N LEU A 126 1.48 -11.42 4.50
CA LEU A 126 2.85 -11.72 4.91
C LEU A 126 2.84 -12.84 5.95
N ILE A 127 3.59 -13.89 5.70
CA ILE A 127 3.82 -14.98 6.66
C ILE A 127 5.22 -14.79 7.22
N ASP A 128 5.31 -14.69 8.54
CA ASP A 128 6.59 -14.71 9.25
C ASP A 128 6.81 -16.14 9.81
N PRO A 129 7.56 -17.00 9.10
CA PRO A 129 7.77 -18.36 9.55
C PRO A 129 8.62 -18.35 10.82
N LEU A 130 8.20 -19.17 11.79
CA LEU A 130 8.98 -19.38 13.00
C LEU A 130 10.36 -19.92 12.64
N LYS A 131 11.41 -19.35 13.25
CA LYS A 131 12.78 -19.86 13.09
C LYS A 131 12.83 -21.33 13.46
N PRO A 132 13.58 -22.18 12.72
CA PRO A 132 13.68 -23.62 12.99
C PRO A 132 14.04 -23.95 14.45
N ASP A 133 14.85 -23.11 15.08
CA ASP A 133 15.38 -23.30 16.43
C ASP A 133 14.42 -22.85 17.56
N ILE A 134 13.26 -22.27 17.24
CA ILE A 134 12.36 -21.71 18.25
C ILE A 134 11.86 -22.78 19.22
N LYS A 135 11.64 -24.02 18.75
CA LYS A 135 11.24 -25.15 19.59
C LYS A 135 12.29 -25.47 20.65
N HIS A 136 13.56 -25.35 20.30
CA HIS A 136 14.68 -25.58 21.24
C HIS A 136 14.76 -24.45 22.27
N THR A 137 14.66 -23.21 21.83
CA THR A 137 14.68 -22.02 22.68
C THR A 137 13.51 -22.01 23.67
N VAL A 138 12.28 -22.33 23.23
CA VAL A 138 11.11 -22.41 24.11
C VAL A 138 11.28 -23.50 25.16
N ARG A 139 11.84 -24.69 24.81
CA ARG A 139 12.13 -25.73 25.77
C ARG A 139 13.13 -25.29 26.83
N LEU A 140 14.21 -24.58 26.43
CA LEU A 140 15.21 -24.09 27.39
C LEU A 140 14.60 -23.07 28.36
N VAL A 141 13.77 -22.16 27.88
CA VAL A 141 13.09 -21.15 28.72
C VAL A 141 12.07 -21.81 29.64
N SER A 142 11.31 -22.80 29.17
CA SER A 142 10.33 -23.51 29.98
C SER A 142 10.99 -24.33 31.12
N VAL A 143 12.18 -24.87 30.91
CA VAL A 143 12.96 -25.57 31.95
C VAL A 143 13.49 -24.57 33.00
N LEU A 144 13.88 -23.36 32.59
CA LEU A 144 14.37 -22.30 33.48
C LEU A 144 13.29 -21.67 34.36
N ILE A 145 12.03 -21.70 33.94
CA ILE A 145 10.90 -21.16 34.72
C ILE A 145 10.40 -22.16 35.78
N LEU A 146 10.75 -23.44 35.67
CA LEU A 146 10.36 -24.49 36.59
C LEU A 146 11.40 -24.80 37.69
N LEU A 147 12.48 -24.05 37.75
CA LEU A 147 13.51 -24.03 38.81
C LEU A 147 13.37 -22.78 39.67
#